data_cbf8f33e20c994155ab9dc72674f125e
#
_entry.id   cbf8f33e20c994155ab9dc72674f125e
#
_cell.length_a   1.000
_cell.length_b   1.000
_cell.length_c   1.000
_cell.angle_alpha   90.00
_cell.angle_beta   90.00
_cell.angle_gamma   90.00
#
_symmetry.space_group_name_H-M   'P 1'
#
loop_
_entity.id
_entity.type
_entity.pdbx_description
1 polymer ?
#
loop_
_entity_poly.entity_id
_entity_poly.type
_entity_poly.pdbx_seq_one_letter_code
_entity_poly.pdbx_strand_id
1 'polypeptide(L)'
;MDRAPRFLRLLVALAPLVLTLLAAPSHATGEDASEHRRATPTQPTVEAYAVPVSRRVTYSVRTRGRVTASMKVFRRQAQETFDHRRGWRAAGVQFRRVRRGGDFTLVLAAAGTLPSFSSGCSVQWSCRVGRHVVINQLRWRHASPAWNRAGRSLRDYRHLVVNHETGHWLGRGHASCHRRGRAPVMMQQSKGTGRCRFNPWPLPWEAAAVRRR
;
A
#
# COMPACT_ATOMS: atom_id res chain seq x y z
N MET A 1 -8.94 56.22 8.21
CA MET A 1 -7.82 56.82 7.48
C MET A 1 -7.13 55.71 6.71
N ASP A 2 -7.38 55.77 5.41
CA ASP A 2 -6.92 54.84 4.37
C ASP A 2 -5.40 54.72 4.24
N ARG A 3 -4.94 53.55 3.84
CA ARG A 3 -3.91 53.38 2.81
C ARG A 3 -3.77 51.93 2.39
N ALA A 4 -4.30 51.57 1.21
CA ALA A 4 -4.01 50.37 0.46
C ALA A 4 -2.70 50.52 -0.33
N PRO A 5 -1.89 49.47 -0.52
CA PRO A 5 -0.73 49.48 -1.42
C PRO A 5 -1.11 49.09 -2.85
N ARG A 6 -0.58 49.87 -3.79
CA ARG A 6 -0.70 49.77 -5.25
C ARG A 6 0.07 48.55 -5.77
N PHE A 7 -0.60 47.69 -6.53
CA PHE A 7 0.06 46.66 -7.34
C PHE A 7 0.66 47.24 -8.62
N LEU A 8 1.96 47.13 -8.78
CA LEU A 8 2.72 47.45 -9.96
C LEU A 8 2.64 46.32 -10.98
N ARG A 9 1.95 46.52 -12.10
CA ARG A 9 1.89 45.58 -13.24
C ARG A 9 3.15 45.71 -14.08
N LEU A 10 3.98 44.68 -14.15
CA LEU A 10 5.09 44.59 -15.09
C LEU A 10 4.59 43.94 -16.39
N LEU A 11 4.59 44.73 -17.47
CA LEU A 11 4.35 44.28 -18.85
C LEU A 11 5.68 43.71 -19.41
N VAL A 12 5.73 42.42 -19.72
CA VAL A 12 6.82 41.81 -20.47
C VAL A 12 6.39 41.74 -21.94
N ALA A 13 7.13 42.45 -22.79
CA ALA A 13 6.95 42.44 -24.24
C ALA A 13 7.65 41.20 -24.83
N LEU A 14 6.90 40.41 -25.60
CA LEU A 14 7.42 39.29 -26.42
C LEU A 14 7.81 39.84 -27.81
N ALA A 15 9.08 39.69 -28.18
CA ALA A 15 9.56 39.92 -29.54
C ALA A 15 9.55 38.60 -30.32
N PRO A 16 9.12 38.56 -31.58
CA PRO A 16 9.17 37.36 -32.41
C PRO A 16 10.54 37.19 -33.04
N LEU A 17 11.14 35.99 -32.85
CA LEU A 17 12.35 35.56 -33.51
C LEU A 17 11.99 34.92 -34.87
N VAL A 18 12.33 35.56 -35.98
CA VAL A 18 12.19 35.05 -37.35
C VAL A 18 13.40 34.16 -37.64
N LEU A 19 13.18 32.85 -37.83
CA LEU A 19 14.20 31.89 -38.23
C LEU A 19 14.11 31.64 -39.72
N THR A 20 15.11 32.14 -40.49
CA THR A 20 15.25 31.91 -41.95
C THR A 20 15.88 30.52 -42.18
N LEU A 21 15.16 29.64 -42.88
CA LEU A 21 15.69 28.36 -43.39
C LEU A 21 16.53 28.61 -44.66
N LEU A 22 17.80 28.26 -44.61
CA LEU A 22 18.66 28.08 -45.78
C LEU A 22 18.62 26.62 -46.23
N ALA A 23 18.14 26.36 -47.41
CA ALA A 23 18.13 25.05 -48.08
C ALA A 23 19.50 24.81 -48.74
N ALA A 24 20.14 23.66 -48.46
CA ALA A 24 21.32 23.17 -49.16
C ALA A 24 20.95 21.94 -50.07
N PRO A 25 21.57 21.75 -51.24
CA PRO A 25 21.21 20.69 -52.18
C PRO A 25 21.77 19.32 -51.80
N SER A 26 20.94 18.31 -51.97
CA SER A 26 21.27 16.89 -51.78
C SER A 26 22.11 16.35 -52.90
N HIS A 27 23.26 15.79 -52.66
CA HIS A 27 23.96 14.84 -53.54
C HIS A 27 23.65 13.42 -53.05
N ALA A 28 22.99 12.65 -53.88
CA ALA A 28 22.79 11.23 -53.66
C ALA A 28 24.01 10.46 -54.18
N THR A 29 24.68 9.73 -53.31
CA THR A 29 25.56 8.62 -53.67
C THR A 29 25.02 7.38 -52.95
N GLY A 30 24.61 6.37 -53.74
CA GLY A 30 24.16 5.11 -53.25
C GLY A 30 25.32 4.29 -52.67
N GLU A 31 25.17 3.79 -51.47
CA GLU A 31 25.95 2.68 -50.92
C GLU A 31 24.99 1.71 -50.24
N ASP A 32 25.06 0.50 -50.71
CA ASP A 32 24.35 -0.69 -50.25
C ASP A 32 24.79 -0.97 -48.79
N ALA A 33 23.93 -0.64 -47.84
CA ALA A 33 24.12 -0.95 -46.44
C ALA A 33 23.21 -2.10 -46.07
N SER A 34 23.75 -3.28 -46.04
CA SER A 34 23.15 -4.47 -45.42
C SER A 34 22.68 -4.15 -44.03
N GLU A 35 21.36 -4.08 -43.88
CA GLU A 35 20.67 -3.74 -42.62
C GLU A 35 20.86 -4.85 -41.59
N HIS A 36 21.91 -4.74 -40.78
CA HIS A 36 22.02 -5.47 -39.53
C HIS A 36 20.90 -4.97 -38.58
N ARG A 37 19.72 -5.59 -38.64
CA ARG A 37 18.69 -5.42 -37.60
C ARG A 37 19.29 -5.83 -36.28
N ARG A 38 19.79 -4.86 -35.53
CA ARG A 38 20.04 -5.04 -34.09
C ARG A 38 18.69 -5.30 -33.45
N ALA A 39 18.45 -6.54 -33.05
CA ALA A 39 17.31 -6.89 -32.20
C ALA A 39 17.36 -6.01 -30.96
N THR A 40 16.41 -5.10 -30.83
CA THR A 40 16.21 -4.30 -29.63
C THR A 40 15.99 -5.28 -28.47
N PRO A 41 16.74 -5.21 -27.37
CA PRO A 41 16.50 -6.08 -26.21
C PRO A 41 15.06 -5.84 -25.75
N THR A 42 14.20 -6.84 -25.87
CA THR A 42 12.84 -6.79 -25.32
C THR A 42 12.96 -6.64 -23.82
N GLN A 43 12.69 -5.44 -23.28
CA GLN A 43 12.66 -5.24 -21.85
C GLN A 43 11.64 -6.21 -21.26
N PRO A 44 12.01 -7.00 -20.25
CA PRO A 44 11.08 -7.92 -19.63
C PRO A 44 9.91 -7.13 -19.05
N THR A 45 8.70 -7.48 -19.49
CA THR A 45 7.46 -6.86 -19.02
C THR A 45 7.35 -7.04 -17.51
N VAL A 46 6.75 -6.06 -16.82
CA VAL A 46 6.61 -6.04 -15.34
C VAL A 46 5.93 -7.30 -14.78
N GLU A 47 5.19 -8.05 -15.60
CA GLU A 47 4.59 -9.35 -15.29
C GLU A 47 5.61 -10.47 -15.06
N ALA A 48 6.78 -10.42 -15.68
CA ALA A 48 7.80 -11.46 -15.57
C ALA A 48 8.38 -11.62 -14.13
N TYR A 49 8.11 -10.65 -13.24
CA TYR A 49 8.57 -10.67 -11.84
C TYR A 49 7.45 -10.86 -10.81
N ALA A 50 6.23 -11.15 -11.25
CA ALA A 50 5.12 -11.40 -10.33
C ALA A 50 5.26 -12.79 -9.71
N VAL A 51 5.29 -12.87 -8.37
CA VAL A 51 5.30 -14.15 -7.66
C VAL A 51 4.06 -14.95 -8.07
N PRO A 52 4.19 -16.20 -8.55
CA PRO A 52 3.05 -17.03 -8.89
C PRO A 52 2.07 -17.20 -7.72
N VAL A 53 0.78 -17.39 -8.03
CA VAL A 53 -0.23 -17.68 -7.00
C VAL A 53 -0.08 -19.12 -6.57
N SER A 54 0.35 -19.35 -5.33
CA SER A 54 0.46 -20.68 -4.71
C SER A 54 -0.70 -20.99 -3.75
N ARG A 55 -1.38 -19.95 -3.25
CA ARG A 55 -2.50 -20.11 -2.31
C ARG A 55 -3.63 -19.14 -2.63
N ARG A 56 -4.85 -19.66 -2.81
CA ARG A 56 -6.07 -18.85 -2.94
C ARG A 56 -6.82 -18.84 -1.61
N VAL A 57 -7.22 -17.66 -1.17
CA VAL A 57 -7.90 -17.42 0.10
C VAL A 57 -9.15 -16.60 -0.17
N THR A 58 -10.27 -17.01 0.42
CA THR A 58 -11.52 -16.26 0.38
C THR A 58 -11.79 -15.56 1.69
N TYR A 59 -12.39 -14.37 1.64
CA TYR A 59 -12.78 -13.66 2.85
C TYR A 59 -14.13 -12.94 2.69
N SER A 60 -14.88 -12.87 3.76
CA SER A 60 -16.07 -12.03 3.84
C SER A 60 -15.79 -10.79 4.69
N VAL A 61 -16.64 -9.76 4.55
CA VAL A 61 -16.52 -8.50 5.32
C VAL A 61 -17.76 -8.32 6.18
N ARG A 62 -17.57 -8.03 7.48
CA ARG A 62 -18.62 -7.77 8.47
C ARG A 62 -18.32 -6.52 9.28
N THR A 63 -19.32 -6.06 10.02
CA THR A 63 -19.19 -5.01 11.02
C THR A 63 -19.54 -5.55 12.41
N ARG A 64 -19.00 -4.91 13.46
CA ARG A 64 -19.37 -5.17 14.85
C ARG A 64 -19.57 -3.86 15.58
N GLY A 65 -20.73 -3.70 16.23
CA GLY A 65 -21.13 -2.45 16.88
C GLY A 65 -21.44 -1.32 15.90
N ARG A 66 -21.54 -0.08 16.41
CA ARG A 66 -21.86 1.09 15.58
C ARG A 66 -20.63 1.52 14.75
N VAL A 67 -20.66 1.21 13.47
CA VAL A 67 -19.63 1.61 12.52
C VAL A 67 -20.08 2.83 11.74
N THR A 68 -19.30 3.94 11.85
CA THR A 68 -19.52 5.21 11.16
C THR A 68 -18.55 5.46 10.00
N ALA A 69 -17.51 4.64 9.88
CA ALA A 69 -16.58 4.69 8.75
C ALA A 69 -17.24 4.14 7.48
N SER A 70 -16.89 4.71 6.32
CA SER A 70 -17.41 4.26 5.04
C SER A 70 -17.01 2.81 4.74
N MET A 71 -17.98 1.91 4.70
CA MET A 71 -17.80 0.51 4.33
C MET A 71 -17.40 0.33 2.86
N LYS A 72 -17.76 1.26 1.98
CA LYS A 72 -17.28 1.27 0.58
C LYS A 72 -15.77 1.46 0.55
N VAL A 73 -15.25 2.45 1.29
CA VAL A 73 -13.80 2.72 1.41
C VAL A 73 -13.08 1.54 2.08
N PHE A 74 -13.64 1.00 3.16
CA PHE A 74 -13.07 -0.14 3.87
C PHE A 74 -12.89 -1.36 2.97
N ARG A 75 -13.94 -1.77 2.27
CA ARG A 75 -13.91 -2.93 1.35
C ARG A 75 -12.93 -2.71 0.20
N ARG A 76 -12.92 -1.52 -0.39
CA ARG A 76 -12.01 -1.17 -1.49
C ARG A 76 -10.56 -1.20 -1.02
N GLN A 77 -10.22 -0.48 0.04
CA GLN A 77 -8.83 -0.36 0.48
C GLN A 77 -8.27 -1.66 1.08
N ALA A 78 -9.12 -2.50 1.69
CA ALA A 78 -8.72 -3.85 2.10
C ALA A 78 -8.35 -4.70 0.87
N GLN A 79 -9.17 -4.69 -0.19
CA GLN A 79 -8.86 -5.43 -1.42
C GLN A 79 -7.59 -4.87 -2.10
N GLU A 80 -7.43 -3.54 -2.18
CA GLU A 80 -6.21 -2.91 -2.66
C GLU A 80 -4.97 -3.37 -1.89
N THR A 81 -5.09 -3.55 -0.57
CA THR A 81 -3.99 -4.06 0.27
C THR A 81 -3.65 -5.50 -0.10
N PHE A 82 -4.66 -6.34 -0.31
CA PHE A 82 -4.50 -7.76 -0.64
C PHE A 82 -3.95 -7.99 -2.04
N ASP A 83 -4.34 -7.15 -3.00
CA ASP A 83 -3.88 -7.24 -4.39
C ASP A 83 -2.49 -6.61 -4.60
N HIS A 84 -2.05 -5.78 -3.66
CA HIS A 84 -0.82 -5.02 -3.81
C HIS A 84 0.41 -5.95 -3.83
N ARG A 85 1.28 -5.82 -4.85
CA ARG A 85 2.47 -6.65 -5.05
C ARG A 85 3.43 -6.70 -3.84
N ARG A 86 3.48 -5.63 -3.02
CA ARG A 86 4.27 -5.58 -1.78
C ARG A 86 3.56 -6.16 -0.57
N GLY A 87 2.25 -6.47 -0.66
CA GLY A 87 1.47 -7.12 0.38
C GLY A 87 1.75 -8.63 0.46
N TRP A 88 0.84 -9.39 1.06
CA TRP A 88 0.96 -10.85 1.10
C TRP A 88 0.87 -11.52 -0.28
N ARG A 89 0.57 -10.74 -1.32
CA ARG A 89 0.72 -11.16 -2.73
C ARG A 89 2.18 -11.53 -3.04
N ALA A 90 3.16 -10.87 -2.38
CA ALA A 90 4.58 -11.24 -2.44
C ALA A 90 4.89 -12.63 -1.86
N ALA A 91 3.99 -13.19 -1.05
CA ALA A 91 4.06 -14.56 -0.55
C ALA A 91 3.33 -15.58 -1.44
N GLY A 92 2.82 -15.17 -2.61
CA GLY A 92 2.01 -16.04 -3.49
C GLY A 92 0.55 -16.18 -3.04
N VAL A 93 0.09 -15.41 -2.05
CA VAL A 93 -1.29 -15.48 -1.56
C VAL A 93 -2.18 -14.52 -2.37
N GLN A 94 -3.25 -15.06 -2.94
CA GLN A 94 -4.31 -14.30 -3.61
C GLN A 94 -5.58 -14.31 -2.75
N PHE A 95 -6.11 -13.12 -2.45
CA PHE A 95 -7.33 -12.98 -1.66
C PHE A 95 -8.52 -12.60 -2.53
N ARG A 96 -9.63 -13.29 -2.37
CA ARG A 96 -10.90 -13.02 -3.07
C ARG A 96 -12.02 -12.77 -2.07
N ARG A 97 -12.66 -11.61 -2.16
CA ARG A 97 -13.81 -11.30 -1.33
C ARG A 97 -15.05 -12.07 -1.80
N VAL A 98 -15.77 -12.66 -0.83
CA VAL A 98 -17.06 -13.34 -1.02
C VAL A 98 -18.16 -12.66 -0.19
N ARG A 99 -19.41 -12.90 -0.53
CA ARG A 99 -20.55 -12.28 0.19
C ARG A 99 -20.70 -12.83 1.60
N ARG A 100 -20.56 -14.13 1.77
CA ARG A 100 -20.71 -14.87 3.04
C ARG A 100 -19.68 -15.99 3.10
N GLY A 101 -19.41 -16.48 4.32
CA GLY A 101 -18.41 -17.52 4.53
C GLY A 101 -16.99 -17.04 4.22
N GLY A 102 -16.20 -17.87 3.54
CA GLY A 102 -14.79 -17.63 3.25
C GLY A 102 -13.89 -18.24 4.31
N ASP A 103 -12.58 -18.26 4.05
CA ASP A 103 -11.58 -18.82 4.96
C ASP A 103 -11.43 -17.97 6.22
N PHE A 104 -11.67 -16.65 6.12
CA PHE A 104 -11.74 -15.76 7.28
C PHE A 104 -12.77 -14.64 7.09
N THR A 105 -13.08 -13.94 8.16
CA THR A 105 -13.92 -12.76 8.18
C THR A 105 -13.08 -11.53 8.54
N LEU A 106 -13.04 -10.56 7.65
CA LEU A 106 -12.48 -9.23 7.92
C LEU A 106 -13.58 -8.37 8.56
N VAL A 107 -13.38 -7.97 9.80
CA VAL A 107 -14.36 -7.22 10.59
C VAL A 107 -13.89 -5.78 10.79
N LEU A 108 -14.75 -4.79 10.48
CA LEU A 108 -14.57 -3.43 10.97
C LEU A 108 -15.40 -3.26 12.24
N ALA A 109 -14.76 -3.06 13.38
CA ALA A 109 -15.40 -3.08 14.68
C ALA A 109 -15.33 -1.71 15.38
N ALA A 110 -16.43 -1.31 16.01
CA ALA A 110 -16.43 -0.19 16.95
C ALA A 110 -15.47 -0.52 18.12
N ALA A 111 -14.63 0.46 18.53
CA ALA A 111 -13.56 0.22 19.50
C ALA A 111 -14.00 -0.51 20.75
N GLY A 112 -15.13 -0.09 21.35
CA GLY A 112 -15.69 -0.70 22.57
C GLY A 112 -16.15 -2.16 22.42
N THR A 113 -16.28 -2.67 21.17
CA THR A 113 -16.72 -4.05 20.93
C THR A 113 -15.55 -5.05 20.75
N LEU A 114 -14.31 -4.58 20.68
CA LEU A 114 -13.18 -5.49 20.46
C LEU A 114 -12.98 -6.50 21.59
N PRO A 115 -13.13 -6.16 22.88
CA PRO A 115 -13.00 -7.14 23.97
C PRO A 115 -14.01 -8.29 23.89
N SER A 116 -15.13 -8.12 23.17
CA SER A 116 -16.10 -9.22 22.98
C SER A 116 -15.62 -10.33 22.05
N PHE A 117 -14.53 -10.13 21.30
CA PHE A 117 -13.91 -11.18 20.48
C PHE A 117 -12.97 -12.08 21.30
N SER A 118 -12.25 -11.50 22.26
CA SER A 118 -11.36 -12.20 23.17
C SER A 118 -10.85 -11.22 24.25
N SER A 119 -10.53 -11.73 25.44
CA SER A 119 -9.87 -10.96 26.52
C SER A 119 -8.52 -10.38 26.10
N GLY A 120 -7.84 -10.96 25.10
CA GLY A 120 -6.60 -10.42 24.52
C GLY A 120 -6.80 -9.25 23.54
N CYS A 121 -8.04 -8.93 23.16
CA CYS A 121 -8.36 -7.77 22.30
C CYS A 121 -8.68 -6.55 23.13
N SER A 122 -8.03 -5.43 22.85
CA SER A 122 -8.26 -4.18 23.58
C SER A 122 -9.08 -3.18 22.76
N VAL A 123 -9.72 -2.24 23.46
CA VAL A 123 -10.42 -1.10 22.81
C VAL A 123 -9.49 -0.20 21.99
N GLN A 124 -8.17 -0.31 22.18
CA GLN A 124 -7.19 0.57 21.56
C GLN A 124 -6.68 0.05 20.21
N TRP A 125 -6.58 -1.28 20.01
CA TRP A 125 -5.87 -1.87 18.87
C TRP A 125 -6.76 -2.82 18.08
N SER A 126 -6.38 -3.08 16.84
CA SER A 126 -6.89 -4.19 16.05
C SER A 126 -6.41 -5.52 16.63
N CYS A 127 -7.05 -6.63 16.29
CA CYS A 127 -6.64 -7.95 16.75
C CYS A 127 -7.10 -9.06 15.78
N ARG A 128 -6.49 -10.26 15.91
CA ARG A 128 -6.93 -11.47 15.22
C ARG A 128 -7.36 -12.51 16.24
N VAL A 129 -8.55 -13.07 16.07
CA VAL A 129 -9.08 -14.15 16.90
C VAL A 129 -9.68 -15.24 16.02
N GLY A 130 -9.08 -16.43 16.04
CA GLY A 130 -9.51 -17.53 15.17
C GLY A 130 -9.59 -17.10 13.70
N ARG A 131 -10.80 -17.15 13.14
CA ARG A 131 -11.10 -16.73 11.75
C ARG A 131 -11.46 -15.24 11.61
N HIS A 132 -11.41 -14.45 12.67
CA HIS A 132 -11.74 -13.04 12.65
C HIS A 132 -10.47 -12.19 12.60
N VAL A 133 -10.32 -11.42 11.53
CA VAL A 133 -9.33 -10.36 11.37
C VAL A 133 -10.06 -9.06 11.69
N VAL A 134 -9.86 -8.53 12.91
CA VAL A 134 -10.67 -7.45 13.47
C VAL A 134 -9.92 -6.14 13.40
N ILE A 135 -10.41 -5.22 12.58
CA ILE A 135 -9.86 -3.88 12.42
C ILE A 135 -10.63 -2.92 13.32
N ASN A 136 -9.91 -2.25 14.21
CA ASN A 136 -10.47 -1.22 15.09
C ASN A 136 -10.85 0.03 14.27
N GLN A 137 -12.14 0.40 14.29
CA GLN A 137 -12.64 1.56 13.54
C GLN A 137 -11.95 2.87 13.93
N LEU A 138 -11.61 3.06 15.21
CA LEU A 138 -10.91 4.26 15.67
C LEU A 138 -9.54 4.38 14.99
N ARG A 139 -8.81 3.27 14.93
CA ARG A 139 -7.52 3.21 14.22
C ARG A 139 -7.68 3.34 12.71
N TRP A 140 -8.70 2.73 12.15
CA TRP A 140 -9.03 2.87 10.73
C TRP A 140 -9.28 4.33 10.31
N ARG A 141 -9.95 5.11 11.17
CA ARG A 141 -10.29 6.51 10.89
C ARG A 141 -9.16 7.49 11.15
N HIS A 142 -8.31 7.21 12.14
CA HIS A 142 -7.40 8.22 12.69
C HIS A 142 -5.94 7.77 12.80
N ALA A 143 -5.60 6.55 12.40
CA ALA A 143 -4.30 5.92 12.66
C ALA A 143 -3.96 5.83 14.17
N SER A 144 -2.72 5.56 14.51
CA SER A 144 -2.24 5.59 15.89
C SER A 144 -1.47 6.89 16.20
N PRO A 145 -1.39 7.31 17.45
CA PRO A 145 -0.60 8.49 17.81
C PRO A 145 0.87 8.41 17.35
N ALA A 146 1.51 7.24 17.47
CA ALA A 146 2.90 7.05 17.05
C ALA A 146 3.06 7.22 15.54
N TRP A 147 2.10 6.69 14.76
CA TRP A 147 2.08 6.82 13.30
C TRP A 147 1.90 8.27 12.85
N ASN A 148 0.97 8.99 13.51
CA ASN A 148 0.68 10.40 13.21
C ASN A 148 1.85 11.31 13.55
N ARG A 149 2.51 11.11 14.71
CA ARG A 149 3.73 11.86 15.06
C ARG A 149 4.86 11.68 14.05
N ALA A 150 4.91 10.55 13.36
CA ALA A 150 5.88 10.30 12.30
C ALA A 150 5.46 10.88 10.93
N GLY A 151 4.38 11.66 10.85
CA GLY A 151 3.90 12.30 9.61
C GLY A 151 3.46 11.32 8.52
N ARG A 152 3.08 10.08 8.88
CA ARG A 152 2.74 9.03 7.90
C ARG A 152 1.27 9.11 7.49
N SER A 153 0.97 8.76 6.23
CA SER A 153 -0.38 8.85 5.70
C SER A 153 -1.35 7.88 6.37
N LEU A 154 -2.61 8.30 6.53
CA LEU A 154 -3.69 7.43 6.99
C LEU A 154 -3.92 6.24 6.04
N ARG A 155 -3.71 6.45 4.73
CA ARG A 155 -3.83 5.37 3.75
C ARG A 155 -2.81 4.26 4.01
N ASP A 156 -1.55 4.61 4.26
CA ASP A 156 -0.51 3.64 4.59
C ASP A 156 -0.77 2.94 5.92
N TYR A 157 -1.31 3.66 6.91
CA TYR A 157 -1.72 3.03 8.17
C TYR A 157 -2.78 1.95 7.98
N ARG A 158 -3.74 2.19 7.11
CA ARG A 158 -4.79 1.21 6.77
C ARG A 158 -4.20 -0.02 6.10
N HIS A 159 -3.23 0.15 5.20
CA HIS A 159 -2.46 -0.97 4.65
C HIS A 159 -1.71 -1.74 5.75
N LEU A 160 -1.08 -1.02 6.69
CA LEU A 160 -0.38 -1.64 7.82
C LEU A 160 -1.31 -2.55 8.62
N VAL A 161 -2.43 -2.02 9.12
CA VAL A 161 -3.28 -2.80 10.04
C VAL A 161 -3.94 -3.99 9.35
N VAL A 162 -4.34 -3.85 8.08
CA VAL A 162 -4.88 -4.97 7.29
C VAL A 162 -3.80 -6.05 7.09
N ASN A 163 -2.59 -5.68 6.68
CA ASN A 163 -1.50 -6.63 6.52
C ASN A 163 -1.08 -7.27 7.84
N HIS A 164 -0.99 -6.52 8.93
CA HIS A 164 -0.59 -7.01 10.25
C HIS A 164 -1.56 -8.08 10.78
N GLU A 165 -2.84 -7.73 10.85
CA GLU A 165 -3.85 -8.66 11.38
C GLU A 165 -4.06 -9.88 10.47
N THR A 166 -3.97 -9.69 9.14
CA THR A 166 -3.99 -10.82 8.20
C THR A 166 -2.72 -11.66 8.32
N GLY A 167 -1.57 -11.08 8.61
CA GLY A 167 -0.34 -11.79 8.91
C GLY A 167 -0.49 -12.73 10.10
N HIS A 168 -1.18 -12.32 11.15
CA HIS A 168 -1.53 -13.21 12.26
C HIS A 168 -2.43 -14.36 11.82
N TRP A 169 -3.40 -14.10 10.94
CA TRP A 169 -4.24 -15.15 10.36
C TRP A 169 -3.44 -16.12 9.49
N LEU A 170 -2.42 -15.62 8.78
CA LEU A 170 -1.46 -16.44 8.02
C LEU A 170 -0.44 -17.18 8.92
N GLY A 171 -0.62 -17.15 10.24
CA GLY A 171 0.20 -17.85 11.22
C GLY A 171 1.50 -17.15 11.60
N ARG A 172 1.60 -15.81 11.39
CA ARG A 172 2.77 -15.04 11.82
C ARG A 172 2.58 -14.50 13.23
N GLY A 173 3.61 -14.62 14.05
CA GLY A 173 3.72 -13.94 15.34
C GLY A 173 4.25 -12.50 15.17
N HIS A 174 4.30 -11.74 16.27
CA HIS A 174 4.93 -10.44 16.29
C HIS A 174 6.43 -10.53 15.98
N ALA A 175 6.94 -9.46 15.39
CA ALA A 175 8.35 -9.29 15.09
C ALA A 175 8.89 -7.99 15.70
N SER A 176 10.21 -7.91 15.87
CA SER A 176 10.91 -6.76 16.43
C SER A 176 11.81 -6.07 15.40
N CYS A 177 12.20 -4.84 15.71
CA CYS A 177 13.19 -4.09 14.94
C CYS A 177 14.59 -4.54 15.34
N HIS A 178 15.20 -5.44 14.58
CA HIS A 178 16.54 -5.95 14.90
C HIS A 178 17.66 -5.02 14.45
N ARG A 179 17.52 -4.33 13.32
CA ARG A 179 18.51 -3.39 12.77
C ARG A 179 17.81 -2.18 12.14
N ARG A 180 18.53 -1.07 11.97
CA ARG A 180 18.01 0.10 11.26
C ARG A 180 17.51 -0.30 9.86
N GLY A 181 16.35 0.20 9.47
CA GLY A 181 15.73 -0.15 8.19
C GLY A 181 14.21 0.02 8.24
N ARG A 182 13.50 -0.63 7.34
CA ARG A 182 12.02 -0.71 7.39
C ARG A 182 11.61 -1.68 8.49
N ALA A 183 10.60 -1.27 9.27
CA ALA A 183 10.00 -2.14 10.29
C ALA A 183 9.34 -3.35 9.62
N PRO A 184 9.43 -4.56 10.21
CA PRO A 184 8.60 -5.68 9.81
C PRO A 184 7.12 -5.32 9.90
N VAL A 185 6.29 -5.83 8.97
CA VAL A 185 4.84 -5.59 9.04
C VAL A 185 4.24 -6.21 10.31
N MET A 186 4.82 -7.31 10.77
CA MET A 186 4.40 -7.98 12.01
C MET A 186 4.91 -7.31 13.29
N MET A 187 5.67 -6.21 13.19
CA MET A 187 5.99 -5.39 14.34
C MET A 187 4.75 -4.58 14.77
N GLN A 188 4.53 -4.42 16.08
CA GLN A 188 3.44 -3.61 16.64
C GLN A 188 3.66 -2.11 16.39
N GLN A 189 3.77 -1.72 15.12
CA GLN A 189 4.10 -0.36 14.70
C GLN A 189 3.09 0.69 15.18
N SER A 190 1.87 0.30 15.49
CA SER A 190 0.86 1.20 16.10
C SER A 190 1.31 1.76 17.46
N LYS A 191 2.22 1.07 18.16
CA LYS A 191 2.82 1.50 19.43
C LYS A 191 4.14 2.26 19.22
N GLY A 192 4.77 2.10 18.05
CA GLY A 192 6.05 2.71 17.70
C GLY A 192 6.96 1.73 16.97
N THR A 193 8.09 2.22 16.47
CA THR A 193 9.03 1.42 15.67
C THR A 193 10.46 1.43 16.22
N GLY A 194 10.71 2.14 17.34
CA GLY A 194 12.06 2.30 17.85
C GLY A 194 12.98 2.90 16.78
N ARG A 195 14.07 2.20 16.46
CA ARG A 195 15.06 2.64 15.45
C ARG A 195 14.66 2.34 13.99
N CYS A 196 13.56 1.59 13.75
CA CYS A 196 13.08 1.28 12.40
C CYS A 196 12.20 2.39 11.83
N ARG A 197 12.11 2.46 10.51
CA ARG A 197 11.17 3.33 9.81
C ARG A 197 9.83 2.62 9.63
N PHE A 198 8.73 3.32 9.83
CA PHE A 198 7.38 2.80 9.59
C PHE A 198 7.23 2.21 8.19
N ASN A 199 6.59 1.05 8.08
CA ASN A 199 6.45 0.30 6.85
C ASN A 199 5.14 -0.52 6.86
N PRO A 200 4.20 -0.29 5.91
CA PRO A 200 2.93 -0.97 5.89
C PRO A 200 2.95 -2.34 5.20
N TRP A 201 4.11 -2.79 4.71
CA TRP A 201 4.21 -3.96 3.84
C TRP A 201 5.10 -5.05 4.45
N PRO A 202 4.79 -6.35 4.20
CA PRO A 202 5.69 -7.43 4.56
C PRO A 202 7.10 -7.22 4.01
N LEU A 203 8.10 -7.50 4.81
CA LEU A 203 9.47 -7.61 4.34
C LEU A 203 9.68 -8.93 3.58
N PRO A 204 10.69 -9.04 2.70
CA PRO A 204 10.91 -10.25 1.92
C PRO A 204 10.97 -11.53 2.75
N TRP A 205 11.60 -11.51 3.92
CA TRP A 205 11.68 -12.67 4.81
C TRP A 205 10.33 -13.02 5.46
N GLU A 206 9.45 -12.03 5.74
CA GLU A 206 8.09 -12.27 6.24
C GLU A 206 7.24 -12.95 5.16
N ALA A 207 7.32 -12.47 3.91
CA ALA A 207 6.65 -13.08 2.77
C ALA A 207 7.17 -14.50 2.50
N ALA A 208 8.50 -14.70 2.51
CA ALA A 208 9.11 -16.02 2.34
C ALA A 208 8.66 -17.02 3.43
N ALA A 209 8.51 -16.56 4.67
CA ALA A 209 8.07 -17.41 5.78
C ALA A 209 6.58 -17.81 5.68
N VAL A 210 5.74 -17.06 4.96
CA VAL A 210 4.35 -17.45 4.65
C VAL A 210 4.32 -18.41 3.45
N ARG A 211 5.17 -18.22 2.45
CA ARG A 211 5.24 -19.08 1.26
C ARG A 211 5.64 -20.51 1.56
N ARG A 212 6.46 -20.73 2.59
CA ARG A 212 6.93 -22.06 3.01
C ARG A 212 5.91 -22.88 3.81
N ARG A 213 4.74 -22.33 4.10
CA ARG A 213 3.62 -23.00 4.82
C ARG A 213 2.49 -23.36 3.85
#